data_bc8e7dcfee77bba7aa82462a7ce382e6
#
_entry.id   bc8e7dcfee77bba7aa82462a7ce382e6
#
_cell.length_a   1.000
_cell.length_b   1.000
_cell.length_c   1.000
_cell.angle_alpha   90.00
_cell.angle_beta   90.00
_cell.angle_gamma   90.00
#
_symmetry.space_group_name_H-M   'P 1'
#
loop_
_entity.id
_entity.type
_entity.pdbx_description
1 polymer ?
#
loop_
_entity_poly.entity_id
_entity_poly.type
_entity_poly.pdbx_seq_one_letter_code
_entity_poly.pdbx_strand_id
1 'polypeptide(L)'
;MDIRSVMTANPATCTPDATLRQAAQLMKQNDCGQIPVVDQDRQPVGVITDRDIAVRAVAEGGDLANASVADYMTAPVSTVKDDCKLNDVAQLMEREQIRRVVVVDAKGCVAGIFAQADIALAGRDGKTAEVVKQVSEPGRSN
;
A
#
# COMPACT_ATOMS: atom_id res chain seq x y z
N MET A 1 20.21 -3.07 -1.29
CA MET A 1 19.07 -3.18 -2.22
C MET A 1 18.05 -2.12 -1.86
N ASP A 2 17.61 -1.33 -2.80
CA ASP A 2 16.57 -0.34 -2.53
C ASP A 2 15.17 -0.90 -2.81
N ILE A 3 14.16 -0.16 -2.38
CA ILE A 3 12.78 -0.62 -2.42
C ILE A 3 12.26 -0.78 -3.85
N ARG A 4 12.86 -0.09 -4.83
CA ARG A 4 12.45 -0.21 -6.24
C ARG A 4 12.58 -1.61 -6.81
N SER A 5 13.49 -2.40 -6.23
CA SER A 5 13.72 -3.78 -6.68
C SER A 5 12.57 -4.74 -6.33
N VAL A 6 11.76 -4.39 -5.34
CA VAL A 6 10.75 -5.30 -4.78
C VAL A 6 9.35 -4.71 -4.71
N MET A 7 9.19 -3.40 -4.83
CA MET A 7 7.88 -2.76 -4.77
C MET A 7 7.06 -3.07 -6.03
N THR A 8 5.75 -2.90 -5.91
CA THR A 8 4.89 -2.83 -7.10
C THR A 8 4.98 -1.42 -7.65
N ALA A 9 5.59 -1.29 -8.83
CA ALA A 9 5.80 0.00 -9.47
C ALA A 9 4.54 0.46 -10.20
N ASN A 10 4.36 1.78 -10.26
CA ASN A 10 3.26 2.41 -10.99
C ASN A 10 1.91 1.78 -10.68
N PRO A 11 1.50 1.71 -9.40
CA PRO A 11 0.24 1.11 -9.04
C PRO A 11 -0.92 1.91 -9.60
N ALA A 12 -2.06 1.26 -9.82
CA ALA A 12 -3.30 1.98 -10.11
C ALA A 12 -3.63 2.89 -8.93
N THR A 13 -4.07 4.09 -9.20
CA THR A 13 -4.44 5.07 -8.17
C THR A 13 -5.84 5.60 -8.42
N CYS A 14 -6.45 6.17 -7.39
CA CYS A 14 -7.71 6.89 -7.52
C CYS A 14 -7.66 8.17 -6.71
N THR A 15 -8.66 9.02 -6.90
CA THR A 15 -8.78 10.26 -6.14
C THR A 15 -9.77 10.07 -4.99
N PRO A 16 -9.77 10.96 -3.97
CA PRO A 16 -10.68 10.83 -2.82
C PRO A 16 -12.16 10.85 -3.20
N ASP A 17 -12.51 11.51 -4.30
CA ASP A 17 -13.89 11.61 -4.78
C ASP A 17 -14.31 10.43 -5.65
N ALA A 18 -13.42 9.49 -5.95
CA ALA A 18 -13.80 8.27 -6.63
C ALA A 18 -14.79 7.48 -5.78
N THR A 19 -15.67 6.71 -6.44
CA THR A 19 -16.61 5.85 -5.73
C THR A 19 -15.93 4.57 -5.29
N LEU A 20 -16.49 3.92 -4.27
CA LEU A 20 -15.99 2.62 -3.83
C LEU A 20 -16.10 1.59 -4.96
N ARG A 21 -17.13 1.70 -5.79
CA ARG A 21 -17.29 0.82 -6.95
C ARG A 21 -16.12 0.99 -7.93
N GLN A 22 -15.73 2.24 -8.21
CA GLN A 22 -14.59 2.52 -9.09
C GLN A 22 -13.30 1.94 -8.51
N ALA A 23 -13.09 2.09 -7.20
CA ALA A 23 -11.93 1.50 -6.54
C ALA A 23 -11.93 -0.03 -6.65
N ALA A 24 -13.08 -0.66 -6.42
CA ALA A 24 -13.21 -2.11 -6.55
C ALA A 24 -12.95 -2.58 -7.99
N GLN A 25 -13.40 -1.82 -8.98
CA GLN A 25 -13.13 -2.12 -10.38
C GLN A 25 -11.63 -2.06 -10.71
N LEU A 26 -10.93 -1.06 -10.16
CA LEU A 26 -9.48 -0.95 -10.31
C LEU A 26 -8.77 -2.15 -9.67
N MET A 27 -9.21 -2.58 -8.50
CA MET A 27 -8.64 -3.76 -7.84
C MET A 27 -8.82 -5.01 -8.69
N LYS A 28 -10.00 -5.18 -9.28
CA LYS A 28 -10.27 -6.32 -10.14
C LYS A 28 -9.43 -6.28 -11.41
N GLN A 29 -9.35 -5.13 -12.07
CA GLN A 29 -8.59 -4.97 -13.32
C GLN A 29 -7.10 -5.18 -13.11
N ASN A 30 -6.57 -4.81 -11.95
CA ASN A 30 -5.14 -4.87 -11.66
C ASN A 30 -4.75 -6.03 -10.76
N ASP A 31 -5.72 -6.88 -10.41
CA ASP A 31 -5.52 -8.05 -9.55
C ASP A 31 -4.79 -7.67 -8.26
N CYS A 32 -5.29 -6.67 -7.56
CA CYS A 32 -4.70 -6.17 -6.34
C CYS A 32 -5.78 -5.87 -5.29
N GLY A 33 -5.38 -5.82 -4.03
CA GLY A 33 -6.29 -5.56 -2.91
C GLY A 33 -6.13 -4.19 -2.29
N GLN A 34 -5.36 -3.30 -2.93
CA GLN A 34 -5.07 -1.98 -2.37
C GLN A 34 -4.81 -0.98 -3.49
N ILE A 35 -5.34 0.23 -3.32
CA ILE A 35 -5.20 1.31 -4.28
C ILE A 35 -4.77 2.55 -3.51
N PRO A 36 -3.61 3.14 -3.83
CA PRO A 36 -3.24 4.43 -3.26
C PRO A 36 -4.22 5.51 -3.72
N VAL A 37 -4.60 6.36 -2.79
CA VAL A 37 -5.48 7.50 -3.06
C VAL A 37 -4.61 8.74 -3.13
N VAL A 38 -4.74 9.48 -4.23
CA VAL A 38 -3.87 10.63 -4.51
C VAL A 38 -4.68 11.90 -4.73
N ASP A 39 -4.04 13.03 -4.43
CA ASP A 39 -4.61 14.34 -4.74
C ASP A 39 -4.30 14.73 -6.21
N GLN A 40 -4.61 15.98 -6.56
CA GLN A 40 -4.42 16.49 -7.91
C GLN A 40 -2.95 16.51 -8.34
N ASP A 41 -2.03 16.60 -7.38
CA ASP A 41 -0.59 16.62 -7.62
C ASP A 41 0.04 15.21 -7.53
N ARG A 42 -0.80 14.17 -7.51
CA ARG A 42 -0.40 12.76 -7.39
C ARG A 42 0.31 12.43 -6.07
N GLN A 43 0.14 13.26 -5.06
CA GLN A 43 0.66 12.98 -3.73
C GLN A 43 -0.31 12.07 -2.98
N PRO A 44 0.19 11.08 -2.25
CA PRO A 44 -0.68 10.13 -1.55
C PRO A 44 -1.37 10.80 -0.36
N VAL A 45 -2.67 10.60 -0.26
CA VAL A 45 -3.48 11.11 0.86
C VAL A 45 -4.11 9.97 1.67
N GLY A 46 -4.06 8.75 1.15
CA GLY A 46 -4.59 7.59 1.84
C GLY A 46 -4.40 6.33 1.00
N VAL A 47 -4.93 5.24 1.52
CA VAL A 47 -4.99 3.95 0.81
C VAL A 47 -6.37 3.36 1.03
N ILE A 48 -7.01 2.87 -0.03
CA ILE A 48 -8.24 2.11 0.06
C ILE A 48 -7.94 0.64 -0.23
N THR A 49 -8.44 -0.24 0.63
CA THR A 49 -8.20 -1.67 0.52
C THR A 49 -9.50 -2.42 0.31
N ASP A 50 -9.39 -3.65 -0.18
CA ASP A 50 -10.52 -4.57 -0.28
C ASP A 50 -11.16 -4.81 1.09
N ARG A 51 -10.35 -4.86 2.15
CA ARG A 51 -10.85 -4.99 3.52
C ARG A 51 -11.66 -3.75 3.93
N ASP A 52 -11.20 -2.54 3.60
CA ASP A 52 -11.96 -1.31 3.90
C ASP A 52 -13.34 -1.37 3.24
N ILE A 53 -13.41 -1.83 2.01
CA ILE A 53 -14.68 -1.93 1.28
C ILE A 53 -15.57 -3.00 1.93
N ALA A 54 -15.05 -4.19 2.16
CA ALA A 54 -15.83 -5.32 2.66
C ALA A 54 -16.23 -5.14 4.13
N VAL A 55 -15.31 -4.72 4.98
CA VAL A 55 -15.53 -4.68 6.43
C VAL A 55 -16.13 -3.35 6.87
N ARG A 56 -15.67 -2.24 6.30
CA ARG A 56 -16.17 -0.93 6.72
C ARG A 56 -17.41 -0.51 5.94
N ALA A 57 -17.34 -0.54 4.60
CA ALA A 57 -18.42 -0.02 3.79
C ALA A 57 -19.60 -1.00 3.70
N VAL A 58 -19.35 -2.26 3.36
CA VAL A 58 -20.45 -3.25 3.21
C VAL A 58 -21.09 -3.54 4.56
N ALA A 59 -20.29 -3.77 5.60
CA ALA A 59 -20.82 -4.10 6.92
C ALA A 59 -21.61 -2.94 7.55
N GLU A 60 -21.26 -1.69 7.22
CA GLU A 60 -21.97 -0.50 7.70
C GLU A 60 -23.19 -0.14 6.85
N GLY A 61 -23.45 -0.89 5.78
CA GLY A 61 -24.59 -0.63 4.90
C GLY A 61 -24.37 0.52 3.93
N GLY A 62 -23.11 0.85 3.61
CA GLY A 62 -22.79 1.93 2.70
C GLY A 62 -23.26 1.68 1.27
N ASP A 63 -23.53 2.77 0.56
CA ASP A 63 -23.91 2.72 -0.86
C ASP A 63 -22.62 2.65 -1.70
N LEU A 64 -22.25 1.43 -2.10
CA LEU A 64 -20.99 1.19 -2.82
C LEU A 64 -20.93 1.91 -4.16
N ALA A 65 -22.06 2.16 -4.79
CA ALA A 65 -22.12 2.82 -6.09
C ALA A 65 -21.84 4.32 -5.99
N ASN A 66 -22.19 4.95 -4.86
CA ASN A 66 -22.13 6.41 -4.71
C ASN A 66 -21.23 6.88 -3.56
N ALA A 67 -20.90 6.03 -2.60
CA ALA A 67 -20.04 6.41 -1.49
C ALA A 67 -18.63 6.73 -1.99
N SER A 68 -18.02 7.77 -1.42
CA SER A 68 -16.66 8.20 -1.77
C SER A 68 -15.61 7.35 -1.11
N VAL A 69 -14.51 7.15 -1.82
CA VAL A 69 -13.29 6.54 -1.26
C VAL A 69 -12.83 7.31 -0.02
N ALA A 70 -12.93 8.64 -0.03
CA ALA A 70 -12.52 9.48 1.10
C ALA A 70 -13.18 9.09 2.43
N ASP A 71 -14.41 8.58 2.38
CA ASP A 71 -15.17 8.23 3.58
C ASP A 71 -14.72 6.91 4.21
N TYR A 72 -13.99 6.08 3.46
CA TYR A 72 -13.62 4.73 3.88
C TYR A 72 -12.13 4.42 3.78
N MET A 73 -11.34 5.29 3.17
CA MET A 73 -9.90 5.06 3.05
C MET A 73 -9.20 5.12 4.41
N THR A 74 -8.06 4.49 4.50
CA THR A 74 -7.16 4.63 5.63
C THR A 74 -6.26 5.83 5.41
N ALA A 75 -6.27 6.78 6.33
CA ALA A 75 -5.45 8.00 6.28
C ALA A 75 -5.08 8.42 7.70
N PRO A 76 -3.93 9.10 7.89
CA PRO A 76 -2.91 9.37 6.88
C PRO A 76 -2.20 8.08 6.44
N VAL A 77 -1.46 8.14 5.35
CA VAL A 77 -0.72 7.01 4.83
C VAL A 77 0.77 7.17 5.14
N SER A 78 1.41 6.07 5.53
CA SER A 78 2.86 6.06 5.71
C SER A 78 3.55 5.99 4.37
N THR A 79 4.53 6.87 4.15
CA THR A 79 5.27 6.95 2.90
C THR A 79 6.77 6.77 3.13
N VAL A 80 7.44 6.24 2.11
CA VAL A 80 8.91 6.19 2.06
C VAL A 80 9.34 6.66 0.67
N LYS A 81 10.56 7.15 0.57
CA LYS A 81 11.11 7.56 -0.72
C LYS A 81 11.58 6.34 -1.51
N ASP A 82 11.55 6.45 -2.84
CA ASP A 82 11.88 5.35 -3.73
C ASP A 82 13.38 4.97 -3.71
N ASP A 83 14.24 5.84 -3.18
CA ASP A 83 15.66 5.54 -2.99
C ASP A 83 15.95 4.94 -1.61
N CYS A 84 14.92 4.71 -0.80
CA CYS A 84 15.06 4.14 0.53
C CYS A 84 15.53 2.69 0.43
N LYS A 85 16.38 2.29 1.36
CA LYS A 85 16.85 0.91 1.40
C LYS A 85 15.80 0.00 1.98
N LEU A 86 15.70 -1.19 1.41
CA LEU A 86 14.69 -2.16 1.81
C LEU A 86 14.76 -2.47 3.32
N ASN A 87 15.96 -2.55 3.85
CA ASN A 87 16.16 -2.81 5.27
C ASN A 87 15.54 -1.72 6.15
N ASP A 88 15.70 -0.46 5.76
CA ASP A 88 15.14 0.67 6.50
C ASP A 88 13.62 0.68 6.46
N VAL A 89 13.05 0.29 5.32
CA VAL A 89 11.60 0.18 5.17
C VAL A 89 11.05 -0.94 6.04
N ALA A 90 11.73 -2.08 6.07
CA ALA A 90 11.31 -3.20 6.91
C ALA A 90 11.30 -2.82 8.40
N GLN A 91 12.32 -2.08 8.84
CA GLN A 91 12.41 -1.58 10.21
C GLN A 91 11.28 -0.59 10.53
N LEU A 92 10.97 0.30 9.60
CA LEU A 92 9.87 1.26 9.75
C LEU A 92 8.54 0.53 9.92
N MET A 93 8.27 -0.44 9.06
CA MET A 93 7.03 -1.21 9.10
C MET A 93 6.89 -1.97 10.41
N GLU A 94 7.98 -2.52 10.93
CA GLU A 94 7.96 -3.19 12.22
C GLU A 94 7.73 -2.21 13.36
N ARG A 95 8.48 -1.11 13.38
CA ARG A 95 8.39 -0.11 14.45
C ARG A 95 6.99 0.49 14.55
N GLU A 96 6.35 0.75 13.42
CA GLU A 96 5.03 1.38 13.37
C GLU A 96 3.90 0.37 13.27
N GLN A 97 4.19 -0.92 13.25
CA GLN A 97 3.17 -1.98 13.17
C GLN A 97 2.28 -1.85 11.94
N ILE A 98 2.89 -1.53 10.80
CA ILE A 98 2.16 -1.37 9.54
C ILE A 98 2.58 -2.43 8.54
N ARG A 99 1.67 -2.81 7.65
CA ARG A 99 1.88 -3.89 6.69
C ARG A 99 2.13 -3.42 5.27
N ARG A 100 1.98 -2.13 5.04
CA ARG A 100 2.18 -1.55 3.71
C ARG A 100 2.59 -0.09 3.82
N VAL A 101 3.35 0.35 2.83
CA VAL A 101 3.75 1.76 2.70
C VAL A 101 3.58 2.16 1.25
N VAL A 102 3.29 3.44 1.04
CA VAL A 102 3.29 4.02 -0.30
C VAL A 102 4.68 4.57 -0.58
N VAL A 103 5.22 4.23 -1.74
CA VAL A 103 6.55 4.69 -2.15
C VAL A 103 6.37 5.93 -3.02
N VAL A 104 7.09 6.98 -2.69
CA VAL A 104 7.02 8.25 -3.42
C VAL A 104 8.37 8.58 -4.06
N ASP A 105 8.32 9.32 -5.16
CA ASP A 105 9.51 9.82 -5.83
C ASP A 105 10.03 11.09 -5.15
N ALA A 106 11.04 11.72 -5.74
CA ALA A 106 11.66 12.93 -5.20
C ALA A 106 10.69 14.11 -5.12
N LYS A 107 9.62 14.10 -5.90
CA LYS A 107 8.58 15.13 -5.89
C LYS A 107 7.45 14.85 -4.91
N GLY A 108 7.49 13.69 -4.26
CA GLY A 108 6.42 13.27 -3.36
C GLY A 108 5.25 12.58 -4.05
N CYS A 109 5.36 12.29 -5.34
CA CYS A 109 4.32 11.62 -6.11
C CYS A 109 4.42 10.11 -5.95
N VAL A 110 3.29 9.42 -6.04
CA VAL A 110 3.26 7.95 -5.92
C VAL A 110 4.10 7.30 -7.03
N ALA A 111 5.08 6.52 -6.62
CA ALA A 111 5.94 5.73 -7.52
C ALA A 111 5.69 4.24 -7.38
N GLY A 112 5.21 3.80 -6.24
CA GLY A 112 4.98 2.39 -5.98
C GLY A 112 4.21 2.15 -4.70
N ILE A 113 3.98 0.87 -4.44
CA ILE A 113 3.43 0.43 -3.17
C ILE A 113 4.20 -0.82 -2.74
N PHE A 114 4.49 -0.90 -1.45
CA PHE A 114 5.24 -2.02 -0.88
C PHE A 114 4.46 -2.59 0.28
N ALA A 115 4.27 -3.91 0.25
CA ALA A 115 3.54 -4.63 1.29
C ALA A 115 4.42 -5.72 1.88
N GLN A 116 4.07 -6.17 3.07
CA GLN A 116 4.77 -7.27 3.73
C GLN A 116 4.82 -8.52 2.83
N ALA A 117 3.79 -8.76 2.04
CA ALA A 117 3.76 -9.88 1.09
C ALA A 117 4.87 -9.80 0.03
N ASP A 118 5.32 -8.59 -0.33
CA ASP A 118 6.39 -8.41 -1.31
C ASP A 118 7.72 -8.92 -0.79
N ILE A 119 7.93 -8.89 0.52
CA ILE A 119 9.13 -9.45 1.16
C ILE A 119 9.17 -10.96 0.95
N ALA A 120 8.04 -11.64 1.13
CA ALA A 120 7.95 -13.08 0.93
C ALA A 120 8.22 -13.46 -0.54
N LEU A 121 7.69 -12.69 -1.49
CA LEU A 121 7.94 -12.90 -2.92
C LEU A 121 9.41 -12.69 -3.26
N ALA A 122 10.02 -11.65 -2.72
CA ALA A 122 11.44 -11.38 -2.92
C ALA A 122 12.31 -12.52 -2.36
N GLY A 123 11.91 -13.10 -1.22
CA GLY A 123 12.57 -14.25 -0.65
C GLY A 123 12.52 -15.48 -1.55
N ARG A 124 11.38 -15.74 -2.20
CA ARG A 124 11.22 -16.82 -3.16
C ARG A 124 12.16 -16.66 -4.36
N ASP A 125 12.34 -15.42 -4.80
CA ASP A 125 13.24 -15.10 -5.91
C ASP A 125 14.70 -15.05 -5.49
N GLY A 126 15.00 -15.29 -4.21
CA GLY A 126 16.35 -15.23 -3.67
C GLY A 126 16.92 -13.82 -3.57
N LYS A 127 16.11 -12.80 -3.78
CA LYS A 127 16.58 -11.41 -3.86
C LYS A 127 16.87 -10.78 -2.50
N THR A 128 16.13 -11.18 -1.46
CA THR A 128 16.18 -10.50 -0.17
C THR A 128 16.09 -11.47 1.00
N ALA A 129 16.84 -12.58 0.90
CA ALA A 129 16.84 -13.59 1.95
C ALA A 129 17.16 -12.99 3.33
N GLU A 130 18.08 -12.01 3.39
CA GLU A 130 18.44 -11.34 4.63
C GLU A 130 17.28 -10.50 5.18
N VAL A 131 16.57 -9.78 4.32
CA VAL A 131 15.43 -8.97 4.75
C VAL A 131 14.29 -9.86 5.23
N VAL A 132 14.00 -10.93 4.53
CA VAL A 132 13.00 -11.92 4.96
C VAL A 132 13.37 -12.46 6.34
N LYS A 133 14.63 -12.77 6.55
CA LYS A 133 15.12 -13.24 7.84
C LYS A 133 14.90 -12.21 8.93
N GLN A 134 15.22 -10.93 8.70
CA GLN A 134 15.02 -9.86 9.67
C GLN A 134 13.57 -9.69 10.04
N VAL A 135 12.67 -9.66 9.06
CA VAL A 135 11.24 -9.45 9.31
C VAL A 135 10.61 -10.63 10.01
N SER A 136 11.15 -11.83 9.80
CA SER A 136 10.62 -13.07 10.36
C SER A 136 11.28 -13.48 11.68
N GLU A 137 12.23 -12.72 12.20
CA GLU A 137 12.92 -13.07 13.44
C GLU A 137 11.95 -13.15 14.63
N PRO A 138 12.18 -14.11 15.55
CA PRO A 138 11.36 -14.23 16.75
C PRO A 138 11.36 -12.94 17.57
N GLY A 139 10.19 -12.60 18.13
CA GLY A 139 10.03 -11.42 18.95
C GLY A 139 9.64 -10.16 18.18
N ARG A 140 9.63 -10.21 16.85
CA ARG A 140 9.16 -9.08 16.05
C ARG A 140 7.65 -9.14 15.85
N SER A 141 7.01 -7.99 15.89
CA SER A 141 5.58 -7.87 15.59
C SER A 141 5.35 -7.80 14.09
N ASN A 142 4.24 -8.35 13.67
CA ASN A 142 3.84 -8.31 12.27
C ASN A 142 2.78 -7.26 12.01
#